data_da836e69ee002130fe162cbfeebb8f97
#
_entry.id   da836e69ee002130fe162cbfeebb8f97
#
_cell.length_a   1.000
_cell.length_b   1.000
_cell.length_c   1.000
_cell.angle_alpha   90.00
_cell.angle_beta   90.00
_cell.angle_gamma   90.00
#
_symmetry.space_group_name_H-M   'P 1'
#
loop_
_entity.id
_entity.type
_entity.pdbx_description
1 polymer ?
#
loop_
_entity_poly.entity_id
_entity_poly.type
_entity_poly.pdbx_seq_one_letter_code
_entity_poly.pdbx_strand_id
1 'polypeptide(L)'
;MSAPSVHDDWLSLIEISGPFLAVPVLKEAFPQGLEELDGTKRKRLRQAYEEWRDALEQDDPQLDELHSAWIDEVLSRGLELDEDGKGDVLKRADWCTINLKAVLPDHGVALSPDQAVVDEQRANKPMMLIHTYAQDIDLDAMQKLDGWVATPADRMVQLCRTLGCRLGLITNGERWMVVDA
;
A
#
# COMPACT_ATOMS: atom_id res chain seq x y z
N MET A 1 30.84 21.47 -6.27
CA MET A 1 30.08 20.27 -5.83
C MET A 1 29.06 20.76 -4.80
N SER A 2 27.78 20.69 -5.11
CA SER A 2 26.72 21.04 -4.16
C SER A 2 26.72 20.04 -3.02
N ALA A 3 26.54 20.49 -1.78
CA ALA A 3 26.37 19.61 -0.64
C ALA A 3 25.12 18.71 -0.86
N PRO A 4 25.16 17.43 -0.46
CA PRO A 4 24.00 16.55 -0.58
C PRO A 4 22.81 17.15 0.17
N SER A 5 21.66 17.19 -0.49
CA SER A 5 20.41 17.65 0.12
C SER A 5 19.91 16.58 1.11
N VAL A 6 19.30 17.00 2.20
CA VAL A 6 18.62 16.10 3.16
C VAL A 6 17.52 15.25 2.52
N HIS A 7 17.18 15.56 1.27
CA HIS A 7 16.17 14.86 0.49
C HIS A 7 16.73 13.82 -0.47
N ASP A 8 18.04 13.87 -0.79
CA ASP A 8 18.63 13.06 -1.88
C ASP A 8 18.52 11.56 -1.60
N ASP A 9 18.72 11.14 -0.35
CA ASP A 9 18.72 9.73 0.01
C ASP A 9 17.34 9.07 -0.20
N TRP A 10 16.27 9.68 0.29
CA TRP A 10 14.94 9.09 0.20
C TRP A 10 14.26 9.34 -1.16
N LEU A 11 14.55 10.48 -1.83
CA LEU A 11 14.04 10.75 -3.18
C LEU A 11 14.58 9.76 -4.22
N SER A 12 15.77 9.21 -3.99
CA SER A 12 16.33 8.17 -4.85
C SER A 12 15.58 6.84 -4.81
N LEU A 13 14.77 6.63 -3.78
CA LEU A 13 14.00 5.40 -3.55
C LEU A 13 12.56 5.47 -4.09
N ILE A 14 12.14 6.63 -4.59
CA ILE A 14 10.79 6.83 -5.11
C ILE A 14 10.80 7.20 -6.58
N GLU A 15 9.78 6.74 -7.29
CA GLU A 15 9.45 7.16 -8.64
C GLU A 15 8.14 7.95 -8.62
N ILE A 16 8.14 9.12 -9.27
CA ILE A 16 6.99 10.03 -9.27
C ILE A 16 6.45 10.11 -10.69
N SER A 17 5.14 9.82 -10.84
CA SER A 17 4.42 9.95 -12.09
C SER A 17 3.24 10.93 -11.90
N GLY A 18 3.20 11.96 -12.72
CA GLY A 18 2.16 13.00 -12.64
C GLY A 18 2.41 14.06 -11.56
N PRO A 19 1.44 14.98 -11.33
CA PRO A 19 1.58 16.13 -10.44
C PRO A 19 1.39 15.80 -8.95
N PHE A 20 0.72 14.68 -8.63
CA PHE A 20 0.46 14.27 -7.25
C PHE A 20 1.77 13.86 -6.56
N LEU A 21 2.03 14.43 -5.40
CA LEU A 21 3.29 14.24 -4.65
C LEU A 21 4.56 14.55 -5.48
N ALA A 22 4.47 15.51 -6.39
CA ALA A 22 5.63 15.98 -7.15
C ALA A 22 6.76 16.43 -6.22
N VAL A 23 8.02 16.34 -6.69
CA VAL A 23 9.21 16.66 -5.86
C VAL A 23 9.12 18.00 -5.12
N PRO A 24 8.63 19.10 -5.71
CA PRO A 24 8.47 20.37 -4.97
C PRO A 24 7.51 20.24 -3.81
N VAL A 25 6.39 19.53 -3.99
CA VAL A 25 5.38 19.29 -2.94
C VAL A 25 5.95 18.48 -1.79
N LEU A 26 6.71 17.42 -2.12
CA LEU A 26 7.38 16.59 -1.10
C LEU A 26 8.40 17.38 -0.29
N LYS A 27 9.21 18.24 -0.96
CA LYS A 27 10.19 19.08 -0.27
C LYS A 27 9.53 20.14 0.62
N GLU A 28 8.38 20.66 0.21
CA GLU A 28 7.59 21.59 1.01
C GLU A 28 6.95 20.91 2.22
N ALA A 29 6.44 19.69 2.03
CA ALA A 29 5.84 18.89 3.11
C ALA A 29 6.86 18.44 4.16
N PHE A 30 8.09 18.14 3.71
CA PHE A 30 9.17 17.63 4.57
C PHE A 30 10.43 18.52 4.50
N PRO A 31 10.37 19.77 4.94
CA PRO A 31 11.47 20.74 4.75
C PRO A 31 12.77 20.33 5.45
N GLN A 32 12.69 19.53 6.49
CA GLN A 32 13.85 19.00 7.24
C GLN A 32 14.24 17.56 6.83
N GLY A 33 13.61 16.99 5.77
CA GLY A 33 13.72 15.59 5.42
C GLY A 33 12.69 14.74 6.16
N LEU A 34 12.77 13.41 5.96
CA LEU A 34 11.91 12.46 6.66
C LEU A 34 12.40 12.25 8.10
N GLU A 35 11.48 12.04 9.01
CA GLU A 35 11.81 11.63 10.39
C GLU A 35 12.42 10.23 10.38
N GLU A 36 13.39 10.01 11.26
CA GLU A 36 13.96 8.68 11.44
C GLU A 36 12.98 7.76 12.16
N LEU A 37 12.83 6.56 11.63
CA LEU A 37 12.05 5.52 12.29
C LEU A 37 12.73 5.11 13.61
N ASP A 38 11.93 4.95 14.66
CA ASP A 38 12.40 4.43 15.95
C ASP A 38 13.21 3.14 15.78
N GLY A 39 14.30 3.02 16.56
CA GLY A 39 15.23 1.90 16.42
C GLY A 39 14.60 0.52 16.64
N THR A 40 13.60 0.42 17.50
CA THR A 40 12.87 -0.82 17.76
C THR A 40 11.97 -1.17 16.58
N LYS A 41 11.23 -0.19 16.04
CA LYS A 41 10.39 -0.36 14.85
C LYS A 41 11.23 -0.74 13.63
N ARG A 42 12.37 -0.06 13.43
CA ARG A 42 13.30 -0.36 12.34
C ARG A 42 13.84 -1.80 12.42
N LYS A 43 14.21 -2.27 13.61
CA LYS A 43 14.68 -3.64 13.82
C LYS A 43 13.59 -4.67 13.50
N ARG A 44 12.36 -4.43 13.94
CA ARG A 44 11.22 -5.32 13.67
C ARG A 44 10.88 -5.39 12.19
N LEU A 45 10.80 -4.24 11.51
CA LEU A 45 10.54 -4.19 10.08
C LEU A 45 11.62 -4.92 9.29
N ARG A 46 12.90 -4.73 9.65
CA ARG A 46 14.01 -5.45 9.02
C ARG A 46 13.88 -6.95 9.23
N GLN A 47 13.59 -7.40 10.44
CA GLN A 47 13.43 -8.82 10.75
C GLN A 47 12.29 -9.44 9.94
N ALA A 48 11.11 -8.82 9.90
CA ALA A 48 9.98 -9.30 9.14
C ALA A 48 10.27 -9.34 7.62
N TYR A 49 10.98 -8.34 7.11
CA TYR A 49 11.42 -8.31 5.72
C TYR A 49 12.42 -9.43 5.41
N GLU A 50 13.41 -9.65 6.26
CA GLU A 50 14.42 -10.71 6.10
C GLU A 50 13.75 -12.10 6.13
N GLU A 51 12.84 -12.36 7.07
CA GLU A 51 12.08 -13.61 7.16
C GLU A 51 11.27 -13.89 5.88
N TRP A 52 10.58 -12.87 5.37
CA TRP A 52 9.84 -12.99 4.12
C TRP A 52 10.77 -13.24 2.91
N ARG A 53 11.89 -12.50 2.82
CA ARG A 53 12.88 -12.66 1.73
C ARG A 53 13.54 -14.03 1.75
N ASP A 54 13.91 -14.52 2.92
CA ASP A 54 14.48 -15.85 3.08
C ASP A 54 13.49 -16.95 2.64
N ALA A 55 12.21 -16.80 3.00
CA ALA A 55 11.15 -17.71 2.57
C ALA A 55 10.95 -17.69 1.04
N LEU A 56 11.02 -16.52 0.42
CA LEU A 56 10.94 -16.39 -1.03
C LEU A 56 12.11 -17.08 -1.75
N GLU A 57 13.34 -16.94 -1.22
CA GLU A 57 14.54 -17.56 -1.80
C GLU A 57 14.57 -19.09 -1.63
N GLN A 58 13.90 -19.60 -0.60
CA GLN A 58 13.88 -21.02 -0.27
C GLN A 58 12.62 -21.76 -0.77
N ASP A 59 11.71 -21.08 -1.48
CA ASP A 59 10.39 -21.61 -1.88
C ASP A 59 9.65 -22.22 -0.67
N ASP A 60 9.66 -21.50 0.48
CA ASP A 60 9.08 -21.98 1.73
C ASP A 60 7.56 -22.20 1.58
N PRO A 61 7.01 -23.33 2.06
CA PRO A 61 5.57 -23.58 2.04
C PRO A 61 4.71 -22.50 2.76
N GLN A 62 5.30 -21.74 3.67
CA GLN A 62 4.65 -20.66 4.42
C GLN A 62 4.84 -19.27 3.76
N LEU A 63 5.35 -19.21 2.53
CA LEU A 63 5.65 -17.96 1.83
C LEU A 63 4.45 -17.01 1.81
N ASP A 64 3.26 -17.49 1.50
CA ASP A 64 2.05 -16.64 1.43
C ASP A 64 1.66 -16.06 2.80
N GLU A 65 1.84 -16.82 3.86
CA GLU A 65 1.60 -16.36 5.24
C GLU A 65 2.63 -15.31 5.65
N LEU A 66 3.91 -15.54 5.34
CA LEU A 66 5.01 -14.61 5.62
C LEU A 66 4.90 -13.33 4.77
N HIS A 67 4.45 -13.46 3.53
CA HIS A 67 4.15 -12.30 2.67
C HIS A 67 3.06 -11.41 3.27
N SER A 68 1.96 -12.02 3.69
CA SER A 68 0.87 -11.30 4.35
C SER A 68 1.30 -10.69 5.68
N ALA A 69 2.09 -11.41 6.47
CA ALA A 69 2.62 -10.92 7.75
C ALA A 69 3.59 -9.74 7.56
N TRP A 70 4.44 -9.78 6.53
CA TRP A 70 5.32 -8.67 6.18
C TRP A 70 4.54 -7.40 5.82
N ILE A 71 3.55 -7.52 4.94
CA ILE A 71 2.70 -6.38 4.55
C ILE A 71 1.95 -5.84 5.76
N ASP A 72 1.41 -6.71 6.61
CA ASP A 72 0.71 -6.30 7.83
C ASP A 72 1.64 -5.59 8.82
N GLU A 73 2.88 -6.04 8.99
CA GLU A 73 3.86 -5.37 9.85
C GLU A 73 4.17 -3.95 9.37
N VAL A 74 4.29 -3.75 8.04
CA VAL A 74 4.48 -2.41 7.46
C VAL A 74 3.28 -1.52 7.74
N LEU A 75 2.07 -1.99 7.45
CA LEU A 75 0.85 -1.19 7.59
C LEU A 75 0.50 -0.92 9.05
N SER A 76 0.50 -1.96 9.88
CA SER A 76 0.03 -1.86 11.27
C SER A 76 1.01 -1.10 12.15
N ARG A 77 2.29 -1.44 12.09
CA ARG A 77 3.32 -0.90 12.99
C ARG A 77 4.29 0.06 12.30
N GLY A 78 4.67 -0.21 11.06
CA GLY A 78 5.54 0.67 10.30
C GLY A 78 4.88 2.03 10.06
N LEU A 79 3.65 2.03 9.57
CA LEU A 79 2.82 3.21 9.33
C LEU A 79 1.90 3.58 10.51
N GLU A 80 1.98 2.86 11.62
CA GLU A 80 1.20 3.13 12.86
C GLU A 80 -0.33 3.11 12.66
N LEU A 81 -0.82 2.37 11.67
CA LEU A 81 -2.25 2.35 11.36
C LEU A 81 -3.07 1.41 12.26
N ASP A 82 -2.41 0.47 12.96
CA ASP A 82 -3.07 -0.49 13.86
C ASP A 82 -2.08 -1.07 14.89
N GLU A 83 -1.35 -0.21 15.61
CA GLU A 83 -0.32 -0.64 16.58
C GLU A 83 -0.88 -1.46 17.73
N ASP A 84 -2.11 -1.19 18.14
CA ASP A 84 -2.78 -1.86 19.26
C ASP A 84 -3.61 -3.10 18.84
N GLY A 85 -3.67 -3.39 17.54
CA GLY A 85 -4.36 -4.56 16.99
C GLY A 85 -5.89 -4.52 17.08
N LYS A 86 -6.50 -3.34 17.33
CA LYS A 86 -7.95 -3.21 17.42
C LYS A 86 -8.66 -3.11 16.08
N GLY A 87 -7.94 -2.71 15.03
CA GLY A 87 -8.50 -2.52 13.69
C GLY A 87 -9.47 -1.33 13.61
N ASP A 88 -9.27 -0.30 14.44
CA ASP A 88 -10.14 0.87 14.45
C ASP A 88 -9.94 1.70 13.18
N VAL A 89 -8.70 1.97 12.80
CA VAL A 89 -8.32 2.78 11.64
C VAL A 89 -8.05 1.91 10.41
N LEU A 90 -7.32 0.80 10.56
CA LEU A 90 -7.00 -0.14 9.49
C LEU A 90 -8.01 -1.29 9.45
N LYS A 91 -8.94 -1.23 8.52
CA LYS A 91 -9.95 -2.28 8.32
C LYS A 91 -9.39 -3.41 7.46
N ARG A 92 -9.72 -4.65 7.84
CA ARG A 92 -9.28 -5.88 7.16
C ARG A 92 -10.29 -6.35 6.11
N ALA A 93 -9.92 -7.37 5.37
CA ALA A 93 -10.66 -7.91 4.24
C ALA A 93 -12.14 -8.24 4.56
N ASP A 94 -12.43 -8.84 5.70
CA ASP A 94 -13.80 -9.19 6.10
C ASP A 94 -14.69 -7.95 6.16
N TRP A 95 -14.21 -6.90 6.81
CA TRP A 95 -14.93 -5.64 6.89
C TRP A 95 -15.05 -4.97 5.51
N CYS A 96 -13.98 -4.96 4.72
CA CYS A 96 -13.96 -4.37 3.39
C CYS A 96 -14.94 -5.06 2.44
N THR A 97 -15.01 -6.38 2.44
CA THR A 97 -15.92 -7.17 1.61
C THR A 97 -17.39 -6.85 1.89
N ILE A 98 -17.72 -6.55 3.15
CA ILE A 98 -19.08 -6.21 3.55
C ILE A 98 -19.41 -4.75 3.21
N ASN A 99 -18.48 -3.83 3.46
CA ASN A 99 -18.75 -2.39 3.48
C ASN A 99 -18.25 -1.64 2.24
N LEU A 100 -17.25 -2.19 1.52
CA LEU A 100 -16.57 -1.53 0.41
C LEU A 100 -16.60 -2.39 -0.87
N LYS A 101 -17.80 -2.77 -1.31
CA LYS A 101 -17.99 -3.54 -2.54
C LYS A 101 -18.30 -2.63 -3.72
N ALA A 102 -17.42 -2.61 -4.71
CA ALA A 102 -17.60 -1.92 -5.97
C ALA A 102 -18.07 -2.90 -7.05
N VAL A 103 -19.16 -2.56 -7.74
CA VAL A 103 -19.62 -3.29 -8.93
C VAL A 103 -19.21 -2.47 -10.15
N LEU A 104 -18.45 -3.09 -11.04
CA LEU A 104 -17.95 -2.49 -12.28
C LEU A 104 -18.64 -3.16 -13.49
N PRO A 105 -19.83 -2.71 -13.90
CA PRO A 105 -20.62 -3.38 -14.94
C PRO A 105 -19.89 -3.45 -16.29
N ASP A 106 -19.14 -2.41 -16.64
CA ASP A 106 -18.39 -2.32 -17.90
C ASP A 106 -17.30 -3.38 -18.02
N HIS A 107 -16.84 -3.90 -16.88
CA HIS A 107 -15.81 -4.95 -16.79
C HIS A 107 -16.38 -6.30 -16.35
N GLY A 108 -17.66 -6.35 -15.96
CA GLY A 108 -18.31 -7.57 -15.47
C GLY A 108 -17.77 -8.10 -14.16
N VAL A 109 -17.16 -7.23 -13.32
CA VAL A 109 -16.52 -7.63 -12.07
C VAL A 109 -17.11 -6.89 -10.87
N ALA A 110 -17.02 -7.53 -9.71
CA ALA A 110 -17.23 -6.91 -8.41
C ALA A 110 -15.93 -7.02 -7.60
N LEU A 111 -15.47 -5.91 -7.08
CA LEU A 111 -14.20 -5.79 -6.35
C LEU A 111 -14.42 -5.23 -4.96
N SER A 112 -13.58 -5.64 -4.03
CA SER A 112 -13.41 -5.00 -2.73
C SER A 112 -11.92 -4.82 -2.47
N PRO A 113 -11.49 -3.77 -1.75
CA PRO A 113 -10.10 -3.68 -1.33
C PRO A 113 -9.80 -4.77 -0.30
N ASP A 114 -8.53 -5.16 -0.21
CA ASP A 114 -8.09 -6.12 0.81
C ASP A 114 -8.06 -5.49 2.20
N GLN A 115 -7.72 -4.21 2.26
CA GLN A 115 -7.71 -3.41 3.48
C GLN A 115 -8.12 -1.97 3.15
N ALA A 116 -8.48 -1.21 4.17
CA ALA A 116 -8.79 0.21 4.02
C ALA A 116 -8.41 1.00 5.28
N VAL A 117 -7.84 2.16 5.07
CA VAL A 117 -7.68 3.18 6.13
C VAL A 117 -8.94 4.01 6.18
N VAL A 118 -9.55 4.11 7.35
CA VAL A 118 -10.82 4.81 7.54
C VAL A 118 -10.72 5.90 8.59
N ASP A 119 -11.58 6.90 8.45
CA ASP A 119 -11.83 7.89 9.50
C ASP A 119 -12.98 7.39 10.39
N GLU A 120 -12.63 6.83 11.55
CA GLU A 120 -13.61 6.29 12.51
C GLU A 120 -14.55 7.36 13.07
N GLN A 121 -14.11 8.62 13.16
CA GLN A 121 -14.94 9.73 13.60
C GLN A 121 -15.98 10.15 12.55
N ARG A 122 -15.80 9.75 11.30
CA ARG A 122 -16.71 10.00 10.18
C ARG A 122 -17.37 8.73 9.67
N ALA A 123 -17.91 7.93 10.59
CA ALA A 123 -18.62 6.68 10.28
C ALA A 123 -17.79 5.70 9.40
N ASN A 124 -16.52 5.57 9.70
CA ASN A 124 -15.56 4.75 8.94
C ASN A 124 -15.48 5.12 7.46
N LYS A 125 -15.53 6.42 7.13
CA LYS A 125 -15.35 6.88 5.76
C LYS A 125 -13.97 6.45 5.26
N PRO A 126 -13.86 5.77 4.10
CA PRO A 126 -12.57 5.36 3.56
C PRO A 126 -11.74 6.58 3.15
N MET A 127 -10.50 6.60 3.59
CA MET A 127 -9.49 7.61 3.27
C MET A 127 -8.45 7.07 2.31
N MET A 128 -8.14 5.78 2.38
CA MET A 128 -7.25 5.08 1.47
C MET A 128 -7.70 3.64 1.32
N LEU A 129 -7.77 3.16 0.09
CA LEU A 129 -8.03 1.74 -0.21
C LEU A 129 -6.68 1.04 -0.43
N ILE A 130 -6.56 -0.20 0.03
CA ILE A 130 -5.32 -0.96 -0.07
C ILE A 130 -5.62 -2.28 -0.78
N HIS A 131 -4.80 -2.59 -1.79
CA HIS A 131 -4.85 -3.86 -2.50
C HIS A 131 -3.47 -4.50 -2.53
N THR A 132 -3.41 -5.78 -2.19
CA THR A 132 -2.18 -6.55 -2.11
C THR A 132 -2.11 -7.55 -3.26
N TYR A 133 -0.93 -7.72 -3.81
CA TYR A 133 -0.64 -8.65 -4.89
C TYR A 133 0.41 -9.65 -4.43
N ALA A 134 0.45 -10.81 -5.06
CA ALA A 134 1.53 -11.77 -4.84
C ALA A 134 2.89 -11.15 -5.23
N GLN A 135 3.95 -11.65 -4.62
CA GLN A 135 5.31 -11.11 -4.75
C GLN A 135 5.88 -11.14 -6.18
N ASP A 136 5.38 -12.04 -7.03
CA ASP A 136 5.79 -12.19 -8.43
C ASP A 136 5.02 -11.29 -9.40
N ILE A 137 4.00 -10.57 -8.93
CA ILE A 137 3.21 -9.68 -9.77
C ILE A 137 3.97 -8.38 -10.03
N ASP A 138 4.19 -8.08 -11.29
CA ASP A 138 4.69 -6.77 -11.72
C ASP A 138 3.55 -5.74 -11.66
N LEU A 139 3.71 -4.72 -10.81
CA LEU A 139 2.69 -3.69 -10.60
C LEU A 139 2.51 -2.73 -11.78
N ASP A 140 3.46 -2.70 -12.72
CA ASP A 140 3.39 -1.87 -13.93
C ASP A 140 2.84 -2.64 -15.14
N ALA A 141 2.77 -3.96 -15.04
CA ALA A 141 2.32 -4.79 -16.15
C ALA A 141 0.80 -5.00 -16.15
N MET A 142 0.26 -5.21 -17.37
CA MET A 142 -1.13 -5.61 -17.54
C MET A 142 -1.35 -7.00 -16.94
N GLN A 143 -2.31 -7.12 -16.05
CA GLN A 143 -2.72 -8.36 -15.40
C GLN A 143 -4.11 -8.75 -15.89
N LYS A 144 -4.34 -10.03 -16.14
CA LYS A 144 -5.67 -10.57 -16.41
C LYS A 144 -6.22 -11.20 -15.14
N LEU A 145 -7.00 -10.44 -14.39
CA LEU A 145 -7.63 -10.88 -13.15
C LEU A 145 -9.15 -10.73 -13.28
N ASP A 146 -9.89 -11.74 -12.87
CA ASP A 146 -11.37 -11.75 -12.91
C ASP A 146 -11.95 -11.47 -14.31
N GLY A 147 -11.23 -11.84 -15.38
CA GLY A 147 -11.64 -11.58 -16.76
C GLY A 147 -11.37 -10.15 -17.26
N TRP A 148 -10.89 -9.27 -16.40
CA TRP A 148 -10.52 -7.90 -16.76
C TRP A 148 -9.00 -7.75 -16.90
N VAL A 149 -8.56 -7.22 -18.05
CA VAL A 149 -7.15 -6.96 -18.35
C VAL A 149 -6.87 -5.48 -18.06
N ALA A 150 -6.08 -5.22 -17.03
CA ALA A 150 -5.70 -3.87 -16.61
C ALA A 150 -4.41 -3.91 -15.78
N THR A 151 -3.73 -2.78 -15.63
CA THR A 151 -2.66 -2.68 -14.63
C THR A 151 -3.26 -2.65 -13.21
N PRO A 152 -2.50 -3.06 -12.18
CA PRO A 152 -2.89 -2.85 -10.79
C PRO A 152 -3.32 -1.40 -10.48
N ALA A 153 -2.61 -0.41 -11.03
CA ALA A 153 -2.95 1.00 -10.86
C ALA A 153 -4.31 1.36 -11.48
N ASP A 154 -4.59 0.91 -12.71
CA ASP A 154 -5.89 1.15 -13.37
C ASP A 154 -7.05 0.53 -12.59
N ARG A 155 -6.85 -0.69 -12.07
CA ARG A 155 -7.84 -1.36 -11.22
C ARG A 155 -8.11 -0.57 -9.95
N MET A 156 -7.06 -0.06 -9.29
CA MET A 156 -7.19 0.76 -8.10
C MET A 156 -7.88 2.09 -8.39
N VAL A 157 -7.58 2.76 -9.50
CA VAL A 157 -8.27 3.99 -9.92
C VAL A 157 -9.77 3.76 -10.07
N GLN A 158 -10.18 2.67 -10.74
CA GLN A 158 -11.60 2.35 -10.90
C GLN A 158 -12.27 2.03 -9.56
N LEU A 159 -11.60 1.28 -8.70
CA LEU A 159 -12.08 0.96 -7.35
C LEU A 159 -12.28 2.24 -6.52
N CYS A 160 -11.29 3.11 -6.49
CA CYS A 160 -11.30 4.38 -5.79
C CYS A 160 -12.46 5.29 -6.27
N ARG A 161 -12.62 5.43 -7.58
CA ARG A 161 -13.70 6.25 -8.17
C ARG A 161 -15.08 5.70 -7.84
N THR A 162 -15.25 4.39 -7.92
CA THR A 162 -16.54 3.75 -7.63
C THR A 162 -16.93 3.89 -6.17
N LEU A 163 -15.96 3.80 -5.26
CA LEU A 163 -16.20 3.90 -3.81
C LEU A 163 -16.11 5.34 -3.27
N GLY A 164 -15.80 6.32 -4.12
CA GLY A 164 -15.66 7.72 -3.69
C GLY A 164 -14.49 7.97 -2.75
N CYS A 165 -13.42 7.19 -2.88
CA CYS A 165 -12.18 7.33 -2.13
C CYS A 165 -11.08 7.82 -3.06
N ARG A 166 -10.38 8.90 -2.70
CA ARG A 166 -9.38 9.51 -3.57
C ARG A 166 -8.09 8.69 -3.66
N LEU A 167 -7.65 8.12 -2.55
CA LEU A 167 -6.33 7.50 -2.47
C LEU A 167 -6.40 5.98 -2.48
N GLY A 168 -5.50 5.38 -3.24
CA GLY A 168 -5.24 3.95 -3.23
C GLY A 168 -3.78 3.66 -2.93
N LEU A 169 -3.52 2.52 -2.29
CA LEU A 169 -2.21 1.94 -2.08
C LEU A 169 -2.22 0.52 -2.64
N ILE A 170 -1.28 0.22 -3.50
CA ILE A 170 -1.06 -1.13 -4.01
C ILE A 170 0.35 -1.60 -3.67
N THR A 171 0.50 -2.88 -3.35
CA THR A 171 1.79 -3.46 -3.03
C THR A 171 1.86 -4.94 -3.40
N ASN A 172 3.07 -5.39 -3.76
CA ASN A 172 3.43 -6.80 -3.86
C ASN A 172 4.44 -7.22 -2.76
N GLY A 173 4.57 -6.39 -1.71
CA GLY A 173 5.51 -6.59 -0.62
C GLY A 173 6.89 -5.98 -0.85
N GLU A 174 7.38 -5.93 -2.10
CA GLU A 174 8.66 -5.30 -2.47
C GLU A 174 8.46 -3.85 -2.91
N ARG A 175 7.45 -3.61 -3.75
CA ARG A 175 7.09 -2.29 -4.27
C ARG A 175 5.80 -1.79 -3.64
N TRP A 176 5.76 -0.51 -3.38
CA TRP A 176 4.62 0.19 -2.80
C TRP A 176 4.26 1.38 -3.68
N MET A 177 3.04 1.43 -4.15
CA MET A 177 2.58 2.45 -5.09
C MET A 177 1.34 3.16 -4.54
N VAL A 178 1.43 4.48 -4.37
CA VAL A 178 0.29 5.34 -4.02
C VAL A 178 -0.36 5.83 -5.31
N VAL A 179 -1.68 5.72 -5.38
CA VAL A 179 -2.50 6.12 -6.53
C VAL A 179 -3.44 7.25 -6.10
N ASP A 180 -3.45 8.34 -6.86
CA ASP A 180 -4.41 9.46 -6.74
C ASP A 180 -5.44 9.32 -7.87
N ALA A 181 -6.73 9.10 -7.54
CA ALA A 181 -7.80 8.72 -8.49
C ALA A 181 -8.83 9.83 -8.73
#